data_e6a34d32b5fff5f227b424dde9b44801
#
_entry.id   e6a34d32b5fff5f227b424dde9b44801
#
_cell.length_a   1.000
_cell.length_b   1.000
_cell.length_c   1.000
_cell.angle_alpha   90.00
_cell.angle_beta   90.00
_cell.angle_gamma   90.00
#
_symmetry.space_group_name_H-M   'P 1'
#
loop_
_entity.id
_entity.type
_entity.pdbx_description
1 polymer ?
#
loop_
_entity_poly.entity_id
_entity_poly.type
_entity_poly.pdbx_seq_one_letter_code
_entity_poly.pdbx_strand_id
1 'polypeptide(L)'
;MRATKEYRLAQTQRAKAIVDQLALEEKVSLMSGRINMQVIVPVAMQRMAGSMKSEENHYNVTPYAAGGLPAHGVPPMLFCDGPRGVVCGSWKSTCFPVSMARGASFDPALEEEIGHAIGREVRAYGGNLFAGVCINLPYNPGWGRSQETYGEESFHIGQMGAALVRGVQDEDIIACIKHFAFNNMENARFKCSVTCDARTEQEVMLPHFKDCLDAGAASVMSSYNRYQGVHCGHNKYLLTQVLKDEWDFDGFVMSDF
;
A
#
# COMPACT_ATOMS: atom_id res chain seq x y z
N MET A 1 -17.44 -3.02 10.42
CA MET A 1 -16.64 -3.73 11.47
C MET A 1 -15.20 -3.28 11.25
N ARG A 2 -14.56 -2.72 12.24
CA ARG A 2 -13.19 -2.20 12.11
C ARG A 2 -12.23 -3.35 11.90
N ALA A 3 -11.42 -3.32 10.85
CA ALA A 3 -10.35 -4.30 10.61
C ALA A 3 -9.16 -4.04 11.57
N THR A 4 -9.44 -4.01 12.88
CA THR A 4 -8.41 -3.76 13.91
C THR A 4 -7.46 -4.94 14.07
N LYS A 5 -6.29 -4.69 14.66
CA LYS A 5 -5.32 -5.74 14.99
C LYS A 5 -5.95 -6.83 15.86
N GLU A 6 -6.73 -6.44 16.87
CA GLU A 6 -7.44 -7.38 17.75
C GLU A 6 -8.40 -8.28 16.98
N TYR A 7 -9.16 -7.71 16.05
CA TYR A 7 -10.06 -8.50 15.19
C TYR A 7 -9.28 -9.51 14.34
N ARG A 8 -8.16 -9.08 13.72
CA ARG A 8 -7.33 -9.98 12.92
C ARG A 8 -6.72 -11.10 13.76
N LEU A 9 -6.18 -10.77 14.93
CA LEU A 9 -5.63 -11.76 15.86
C LEU A 9 -6.68 -12.78 16.32
N ALA A 10 -7.92 -12.35 16.55
CA ALA A 10 -9.02 -13.25 16.90
C ALA A 10 -9.36 -14.26 15.77
N GLN A 11 -8.99 -13.99 14.52
CA GLN A 11 -9.18 -14.91 13.40
C GLN A 11 -8.00 -15.88 13.17
N THR A 12 -6.91 -15.76 13.94
CA THR A 12 -5.66 -16.50 13.71
C THR A 12 -5.88 -18.04 13.73
N GLN A 13 -6.66 -18.55 14.67
CA GLN A 13 -6.94 -20.00 14.74
C GLN A 13 -7.73 -20.48 13.52
N ARG A 14 -8.71 -19.70 13.07
CA ARG A 14 -9.48 -20.01 11.86
C ARG A 14 -8.62 -20.00 10.62
N ALA A 15 -7.78 -18.96 10.47
CA ALA A 15 -6.83 -18.85 9.37
C ALA A 15 -5.83 -20.02 9.37
N LYS A 16 -5.28 -20.35 10.54
CA LYS A 16 -4.38 -21.50 10.69
C LYS A 16 -5.05 -22.81 10.29
N ALA A 17 -6.28 -23.06 10.71
CA ALA A 17 -7.01 -24.27 10.36
C ALA A 17 -7.20 -24.44 8.84
N ILE A 18 -7.36 -23.32 8.10
CA ILE A 18 -7.39 -23.34 6.63
C ILE A 18 -5.98 -23.63 6.10
N VAL A 19 -4.97 -22.90 6.53
CA VAL A 19 -3.59 -23.02 6.02
C VAL A 19 -3.00 -24.41 6.24
N ASP A 20 -3.33 -25.06 7.36
CA ASP A 20 -2.87 -26.42 7.69
C ASP A 20 -3.41 -27.48 6.70
N GLN A 21 -4.52 -27.22 6.01
CA GLN A 21 -5.12 -28.11 5.02
C GLN A 21 -4.61 -27.86 3.59
N LEU A 22 -3.92 -26.72 3.35
CA LEU A 22 -3.50 -26.35 2.01
C LEU A 22 -2.25 -27.10 1.56
N ALA A 23 -2.24 -27.55 0.30
CA ALA A 23 -1.05 -28.00 -0.39
C ALA A 23 -0.05 -26.86 -0.58
N LEU A 24 1.22 -27.18 -0.86
CA LEU A 24 2.26 -26.15 -1.08
C LEU A 24 1.91 -25.22 -2.24
N GLU A 25 1.40 -25.80 -3.32
CA GLU A 25 0.99 -25.06 -4.54
C GLU A 25 -0.14 -24.05 -4.24
N GLU A 26 -1.08 -24.41 -3.38
CA GLU A 26 -2.16 -23.52 -2.94
C GLU A 26 -1.63 -22.38 -2.06
N LYS A 27 -0.69 -22.67 -1.15
CA LYS A 27 -0.01 -21.66 -0.34
C LYS A 27 0.76 -20.68 -1.21
N VAL A 28 1.48 -21.14 -2.23
CA VAL A 28 2.17 -20.31 -3.21
C VAL A 28 1.18 -19.45 -4.01
N SER A 29 0.05 -20.03 -4.43
CA SER A 29 -1.01 -19.34 -5.15
C SER A 29 -1.60 -18.17 -4.34
N LEU A 30 -1.75 -18.33 -3.02
CA LEU A 30 -2.22 -17.26 -2.14
C LEU A 30 -1.30 -16.03 -2.13
N MET A 31 -0.01 -16.22 -2.36
CA MET A 31 1.00 -15.16 -2.40
C MET A 31 1.24 -14.59 -3.79
N SER A 32 0.45 -14.98 -4.78
CA SER A 32 0.66 -14.62 -6.18
C SER A 32 -0.44 -13.70 -6.69
N GLY A 33 -0.06 -12.70 -7.50
CA GLY A 33 -0.99 -11.93 -8.31
C GLY A 33 -1.61 -12.82 -9.39
N ARG A 34 -2.86 -12.54 -9.76
CA ARG A 34 -3.59 -13.28 -10.79
C ARG A 34 -3.51 -12.65 -12.18
N ILE A 35 -2.76 -11.58 -12.33
CA ILE A 35 -2.59 -10.93 -13.62
C ILE A 35 -1.63 -11.76 -14.46
N ASN A 36 -2.14 -12.29 -15.56
CA ASN A 36 -1.32 -13.04 -16.50
C ASN A 36 -0.32 -12.11 -17.19
N MET A 37 0.96 -12.46 -17.16
CA MET A 37 2.04 -11.75 -17.87
C MET A 37 1.74 -11.59 -19.37
N GLN A 38 0.99 -12.50 -19.97
CA GLN A 38 0.54 -12.39 -21.36
C GLN A 38 -0.38 -11.19 -21.61
N VAL A 39 -1.04 -10.66 -20.57
CA VAL A 39 -1.86 -9.44 -20.63
C VAL A 39 -1.02 -8.20 -20.35
N ILE A 40 -0.13 -8.28 -19.35
CA ILE A 40 0.68 -7.12 -18.92
C ILE A 40 1.74 -6.75 -19.95
N VAL A 41 2.46 -7.73 -20.51
CA VAL A 41 3.58 -7.47 -21.41
C VAL A 41 3.17 -6.73 -22.69
N PRO A 42 2.09 -7.11 -23.40
CA PRO A 42 1.62 -6.34 -24.54
C PRO A 42 1.23 -4.90 -24.19
N VAL A 43 0.53 -4.70 -23.07
CA VAL A 43 0.12 -3.37 -22.59
C VAL A 43 1.35 -2.51 -22.25
N ALA A 44 2.33 -3.08 -21.56
CA ALA A 44 3.58 -2.39 -21.24
C ALA A 44 4.38 -2.03 -22.51
N MET A 45 4.45 -2.94 -23.49
CA MET A 45 5.11 -2.70 -24.77
C MET A 45 4.42 -1.59 -25.57
N GLN A 46 3.08 -1.60 -25.65
CA GLN A 46 2.31 -0.55 -26.31
C GLN A 46 2.51 0.82 -25.65
N ARG A 47 2.61 0.86 -24.32
CA ARG A 47 2.95 2.06 -23.55
C ARG A 47 4.35 2.58 -23.92
N MET A 48 5.34 1.70 -23.90
CA MET A 48 6.74 2.06 -24.23
C MET A 48 6.87 2.54 -25.69
N ALA A 49 6.06 2.00 -26.60
CA ALA A 49 6.03 2.41 -28.00
C ALA A 49 5.24 3.71 -28.25
N GLY A 50 4.59 4.28 -27.23
CA GLY A 50 3.70 5.45 -27.39
C GLY A 50 2.50 5.22 -28.28
N SER A 51 2.15 3.96 -28.52
CA SER A 51 1.08 3.58 -29.46
C SER A 51 -0.30 3.41 -28.80
N MET A 52 -0.38 3.50 -27.46
CA MET A 52 -1.66 3.45 -26.75
C MET A 52 -2.42 4.78 -26.88
N LYS A 53 -3.67 4.70 -27.32
CA LYS A 53 -4.60 5.82 -27.24
C LYS A 53 -4.90 6.14 -25.76
N SER A 54 -5.13 7.42 -25.44
CA SER A 54 -5.41 7.86 -24.08
C SER A 54 -6.61 7.14 -23.44
N GLU A 55 -7.58 6.75 -24.25
CA GLU A 55 -8.78 6.01 -23.84
C GLU A 55 -8.51 4.53 -23.51
N GLU A 56 -7.41 3.95 -24.03
CA GLU A 56 -7.00 2.57 -23.78
C GLU A 56 -6.00 2.45 -22.61
N ASN A 57 -5.52 3.60 -22.11
CA ASN A 57 -4.47 3.67 -21.10
C ASN A 57 -5.06 3.69 -19.68
N HIS A 58 -6.06 2.87 -19.42
CA HIS A 58 -6.63 2.75 -18.08
C HIS A 58 -5.80 1.77 -17.25
N TYR A 59 -4.94 2.33 -16.41
CA TYR A 59 -4.36 1.64 -15.28
C TYR A 59 -5.51 1.26 -14.33
N ASN A 60 -5.58 -0.01 -13.92
CA ASN A 60 -6.59 -0.44 -12.94
C ASN A 60 -8.05 -0.35 -13.44
N VAL A 61 -8.36 -0.88 -14.62
CA VAL A 61 -9.74 -0.88 -15.15
C VAL A 61 -10.71 -1.66 -14.24
N THR A 62 -10.22 -2.70 -13.60
CA THR A 62 -10.91 -3.45 -12.53
C THR A 62 -9.96 -3.67 -11.38
N PRO A 63 -10.44 -3.90 -10.14
CA PRO A 63 -9.56 -4.23 -9.03
C PRO A 63 -8.65 -5.42 -9.38
N TYR A 64 -7.34 -5.25 -9.17
CA TYR A 64 -6.39 -6.34 -9.42
C TYR A 64 -6.57 -7.44 -8.39
N ALA A 65 -6.78 -8.67 -8.86
CA ALA A 65 -6.91 -9.82 -8.00
C ALA A 65 -5.53 -10.41 -7.66
N ALA A 66 -5.32 -10.70 -6.37
CA ALA A 66 -4.17 -11.46 -5.88
C ALA A 66 -4.65 -12.50 -4.87
N GLY A 67 -3.97 -13.64 -4.83
CA GLY A 67 -4.34 -14.73 -3.93
C GLY A 67 -5.76 -15.24 -4.13
N GLY A 68 -6.36 -15.70 -3.04
CA GLY A 68 -7.71 -16.27 -3.00
C GLY A 68 -7.77 -17.75 -3.40
N LEU A 69 -8.50 -18.50 -2.61
CA LEU A 69 -8.79 -19.93 -2.82
C LEU A 69 -10.27 -20.16 -2.56
N PRO A 70 -11.14 -20.00 -3.57
CA PRO A 70 -12.61 -20.12 -3.40
C PRO A 70 -13.03 -21.50 -2.85
N ALA A 71 -12.32 -22.57 -3.22
CA ALA A 71 -12.58 -23.93 -2.72
C ALA A 71 -12.41 -24.03 -1.18
N HIS A 72 -11.63 -23.16 -0.58
CA HIS A 72 -11.40 -23.07 0.87
C HIS A 72 -12.10 -21.86 1.51
N GLY A 73 -12.97 -21.15 0.77
CA GLY A 73 -13.67 -19.97 1.25
C GLY A 73 -12.78 -18.75 1.48
N VAL A 74 -11.58 -18.71 0.88
CA VAL A 74 -10.65 -17.58 0.97
C VAL A 74 -10.88 -16.64 -0.22
N PRO A 75 -11.40 -15.41 0.00
CA PRO A 75 -11.58 -14.46 -1.08
C PRO A 75 -10.23 -13.92 -1.60
N PRO A 76 -10.15 -13.45 -2.86
CA PRO A 76 -8.97 -12.76 -3.35
C PRO A 76 -8.83 -11.37 -2.71
N MET A 77 -7.61 -10.85 -2.65
CA MET A 77 -7.36 -9.43 -2.49
C MET A 77 -7.70 -8.73 -3.81
N LEU A 78 -8.53 -7.70 -3.74
CA LEU A 78 -9.01 -6.91 -4.87
C LEU A 78 -8.50 -5.48 -4.74
N PHE A 79 -7.34 -5.26 -5.34
CA PHE A 79 -6.53 -4.05 -5.19
C PHE A 79 -7.11 -2.87 -5.98
N CYS A 80 -7.23 -1.71 -5.29
CA CYS A 80 -7.45 -0.39 -5.89
C CYS A 80 -6.32 0.55 -5.48
N ASP A 81 -5.84 1.37 -6.40
CA ASP A 81 -4.83 2.39 -6.15
C ASP A 81 -5.46 3.77 -5.95
N GLY A 82 -4.64 4.76 -5.65
CA GLY A 82 -4.96 6.18 -5.74
C GLY A 82 -4.83 6.98 -4.46
N PRO A 83 -3.75 7.77 -4.27
CA PRO A 83 -3.60 8.64 -3.09
C PRO A 83 -4.56 9.84 -3.07
N ARG A 84 -5.16 10.17 -4.22
CA ARG A 84 -6.11 11.30 -4.36
C ARG A 84 -7.58 10.85 -4.47
N GLY A 85 -7.87 9.60 -4.20
CA GLY A 85 -9.14 8.94 -4.43
C GLY A 85 -8.95 7.68 -5.25
N VAL A 86 -10.01 6.91 -5.44
CA VAL A 86 -9.92 5.58 -6.06
C VAL A 86 -9.55 5.67 -7.53
N VAL A 87 -8.42 5.08 -7.90
CA VAL A 87 -8.00 4.89 -9.30
C VAL A 87 -8.32 3.45 -9.69
N CYS A 88 -9.55 3.24 -10.10
CA CYS A 88 -9.99 1.93 -10.55
C CYS A 88 -11.19 2.08 -11.48
N GLY A 89 -11.16 1.33 -12.57
CA GLY A 89 -12.27 1.27 -13.50
C GLY A 89 -12.42 2.48 -14.43
N SER A 90 -13.45 2.39 -15.26
CA SER A 90 -13.88 3.44 -16.20
C SER A 90 -14.90 4.40 -15.58
N TRP A 91 -15.19 4.26 -14.29
CA TRP A 91 -16.21 5.02 -13.57
C TRP A 91 -15.63 6.30 -13.00
N LYS A 92 -16.51 7.22 -12.66
CA LYS A 92 -16.14 8.45 -11.99
C LYS A 92 -15.90 8.16 -10.51
N SER A 93 -14.73 8.55 -9.99
CA SER A 93 -14.42 8.58 -8.56
C SER A 93 -14.22 10.02 -8.10
N THR A 94 -14.31 10.25 -6.81
CA THR A 94 -13.99 11.55 -6.21
C THR A 94 -12.49 11.79 -6.31
N CYS A 95 -12.10 12.92 -6.90
CA CYS A 95 -10.72 13.38 -6.90
C CYS A 95 -10.54 14.39 -5.76
N PHE A 96 -10.06 13.93 -4.62
CA PHE A 96 -9.71 14.79 -3.50
C PHE A 96 -8.48 15.64 -3.81
N PRO A 97 -8.23 16.74 -3.08
CA PRO A 97 -6.96 17.46 -3.17
C PRO A 97 -5.76 16.52 -2.99
N VAL A 98 -4.62 16.87 -3.56
CA VAL A 98 -3.38 16.11 -3.37
C VAL A 98 -3.06 15.98 -1.88
N SER A 99 -2.42 14.88 -1.48
CA SER A 99 -2.15 14.61 -0.06
C SER A 99 -1.36 15.75 0.60
N MET A 100 -0.44 16.38 -0.14
CA MET A 100 0.30 17.56 0.34
C MET A 100 -0.64 18.72 0.71
N ALA A 101 -1.69 18.98 -0.08
CA ALA A 101 -2.68 20.03 0.23
C ALA A 101 -3.57 19.61 1.42
N ARG A 102 -3.90 18.34 1.54
CA ARG A 102 -4.64 17.83 2.71
C ARG A 102 -3.78 17.89 3.98
N GLY A 103 -2.49 17.55 3.88
CA GLY A 103 -1.53 17.74 4.96
C GLY A 103 -1.42 19.18 5.43
N ALA A 104 -1.47 20.16 4.51
CA ALA A 104 -1.45 21.57 4.84
C ALA A 104 -2.68 22.05 5.65
N SER A 105 -3.72 21.25 5.78
CA SER A 105 -4.84 21.52 6.69
C SER A 105 -4.47 21.32 8.15
N PHE A 106 -3.49 20.47 8.47
CA PHE A 106 -3.16 20.00 9.82
C PHE A 106 -4.37 19.41 10.56
N ASP A 107 -5.31 18.81 9.81
CA ASP A 107 -6.56 18.28 10.33
C ASP A 107 -6.67 16.76 10.08
N PRO A 108 -6.20 15.93 11.01
CA PRO A 108 -6.36 14.48 10.91
C PRO A 108 -7.83 14.02 10.93
N ALA A 109 -8.75 14.77 11.55
CA ALA A 109 -10.16 14.40 11.56
C ALA A 109 -10.77 14.52 10.16
N LEU A 110 -10.45 15.59 9.43
CA LEU A 110 -10.84 15.75 8.03
C LEU A 110 -10.25 14.62 7.17
N GLU A 111 -8.99 14.24 7.41
CA GLU A 111 -8.36 13.16 6.64
C GLU A 111 -9.00 11.81 6.92
N GLU A 112 -9.46 11.55 8.14
CA GLU A 112 -10.23 10.35 8.50
C GLU A 112 -11.58 10.31 7.78
N GLU A 113 -12.30 11.45 7.69
CA GLU A 113 -13.54 11.58 6.91
C GLU A 113 -13.31 11.31 5.41
N ILE A 114 -12.22 11.81 4.85
CA ILE A 114 -11.80 11.51 3.47
C ILE A 114 -11.54 10.01 3.33
N GLY A 115 -10.90 9.38 4.32
CA GLY A 115 -10.67 7.95 4.37
C GLY A 115 -11.98 7.14 4.30
N HIS A 116 -13.00 7.53 5.05
CA HIS A 116 -14.33 6.92 4.97
C HIS A 116 -14.94 7.05 3.56
N ALA A 117 -14.83 8.22 2.94
CA ALA A 117 -15.36 8.43 1.60
C ALA A 117 -14.63 7.53 0.57
N ILE A 118 -13.30 7.47 0.63
CA ILE A 118 -12.48 6.60 -0.22
C ILE A 118 -12.83 5.12 0.00
N GLY A 119 -12.95 4.67 1.25
CA GLY A 119 -13.30 3.29 1.58
C GLY A 119 -14.65 2.86 0.99
N ARG A 120 -15.67 3.73 1.07
CA ARG A 120 -16.97 3.49 0.43
C ARG A 120 -16.87 3.40 -1.09
N GLU A 121 -16.07 4.26 -1.73
CA GLU A 121 -15.85 4.20 -3.18
C GLU A 121 -15.09 2.93 -3.58
N VAL A 122 -14.04 2.53 -2.87
CA VAL A 122 -13.33 1.25 -3.12
C VAL A 122 -14.30 0.09 -3.11
N ARG A 123 -15.17 0.02 -2.11
CA ARG A 123 -16.21 -1.02 -2.03
C ARG A 123 -17.18 -0.96 -3.21
N ALA A 124 -17.61 0.22 -3.61
CA ALA A 124 -18.51 0.40 -4.75
C ALA A 124 -17.88 -0.08 -6.07
N TYR A 125 -16.55 0.00 -6.21
CA TYR A 125 -15.80 -0.57 -7.33
C TYR A 125 -15.55 -2.08 -7.20
N GLY A 126 -16.00 -2.71 -6.13
CA GLY A 126 -15.77 -4.13 -5.87
C GLY A 126 -14.37 -4.44 -5.32
N GLY A 127 -13.63 -3.42 -4.91
CA GLY A 127 -12.33 -3.58 -4.24
C GLY A 127 -12.47 -3.93 -2.76
N ASN A 128 -11.42 -4.48 -2.16
CA ASN A 128 -11.30 -4.74 -0.73
C ASN A 128 -9.94 -4.34 -0.15
N LEU A 129 -9.06 -3.79 -0.99
CA LEU A 129 -7.75 -3.26 -0.60
C LEU A 129 -7.51 -1.93 -1.30
N PHE A 130 -7.15 -0.92 -0.53
CA PHE A 130 -6.79 0.42 -0.99
C PHE A 130 -5.29 0.67 -0.76
N ALA A 131 -4.52 0.81 -1.84
CA ALA A 131 -3.08 1.07 -1.78
C ALA A 131 -2.73 2.54 -2.03
N GLY A 132 -3.51 3.45 -1.47
CA GLY A 132 -3.33 4.89 -1.65
C GLY A 132 -2.73 5.63 -0.46
N VAL A 133 -2.38 4.93 0.62
CA VAL A 133 -1.77 5.57 1.80
C VAL A 133 -0.28 5.78 1.57
N CYS A 134 0.06 6.84 0.83
CA CYS A 134 1.45 7.18 0.49
C CYS A 134 2.03 8.12 1.55
N ILE A 135 3.04 7.64 2.26
CA ILE A 135 3.65 8.30 3.43
C ILE A 135 5.17 8.41 3.35
N ASN A 136 5.76 8.31 2.16
CA ASN A 136 7.21 8.55 2.02
C ASN A 136 7.57 9.99 2.39
N LEU A 137 8.73 10.17 3.03
CA LEU A 137 9.22 11.47 3.45
C LEU A 137 9.89 12.21 2.28
N PRO A 138 9.39 13.38 1.83
CA PRO A 138 9.93 14.07 0.67
C PRO A 138 11.13 14.97 1.04
N TYR A 139 12.23 14.39 1.46
CA TYR A 139 13.43 15.15 1.80
C TYR A 139 14.13 15.81 0.59
N ASN A 140 13.77 15.38 -0.63
CA ASN A 140 14.24 16.01 -1.87
C ASN A 140 13.07 16.71 -2.57
N PRO A 141 13.08 18.06 -2.69
CA PRO A 141 11.98 18.80 -3.33
C PRO A 141 11.82 18.47 -4.82
N GLY A 142 12.82 17.88 -5.46
CA GLY A 142 12.74 17.38 -6.83
C GLY A 142 12.12 15.99 -6.97
N TRP A 143 11.65 15.36 -5.88
CA TRP A 143 11.01 14.06 -5.95
C TRP A 143 9.65 14.14 -6.67
N GLY A 144 9.50 13.34 -7.75
CA GLY A 144 8.35 13.42 -8.65
C GLY A 144 7.01 13.00 -8.03
N ARG A 145 7.00 12.40 -6.81
CA ARG A 145 5.79 11.97 -6.10
C ARG A 145 5.56 12.72 -4.79
N SER A 146 6.24 13.84 -4.56
CA SER A 146 6.10 14.64 -3.33
C SER A 146 4.65 15.06 -3.04
N GLN A 147 3.83 15.28 -4.07
CA GLN A 147 2.41 15.62 -3.91
C GLN A 147 1.54 14.48 -3.34
N GLU A 148 2.06 13.24 -3.31
CA GLU A 148 1.32 12.09 -2.79
C GLU A 148 1.45 11.92 -1.28
N THR A 149 2.33 12.66 -0.62
CA THR A 149 2.54 12.62 0.83
C THR A 149 2.07 13.92 1.50
N TYR A 150 1.98 13.93 2.84
CA TYR A 150 1.30 14.98 3.58
C TYR A 150 2.18 16.15 4.00
N GLY A 151 3.48 16.07 3.88
CA GLY A 151 4.41 17.11 4.31
C GLY A 151 5.84 16.62 4.35
N GLU A 152 6.71 17.33 5.06
CA GLU A 152 8.15 17.08 5.12
C GLU A 152 8.63 16.58 6.49
N GLU A 153 7.71 16.35 7.43
CA GLU A 153 8.01 15.98 8.81
C GLU A 153 7.33 14.65 9.17
N SER A 154 8.07 13.70 9.69
CA SER A 154 7.63 12.32 9.88
C SER A 154 6.45 12.19 10.85
N PHE A 155 6.43 12.95 11.96
CA PHE A 155 5.30 12.92 12.90
C PHE A 155 4.01 13.38 12.22
N HIS A 156 4.05 14.50 11.49
CA HIS A 156 2.89 15.02 10.78
C HIS A 156 2.37 14.03 9.73
N ILE A 157 3.29 13.47 8.93
CA ILE A 157 2.96 12.45 7.92
C ILE A 157 2.33 11.23 8.59
N GLY A 158 2.89 10.80 9.73
CA GLY A 158 2.39 9.67 10.51
C GLY A 158 0.96 9.90 10.99
N GLN A 159 0.66 11.07 11.57
CA GLN A 159 -0.68 11.40 12.08
C GLN A 159 -1.73 11.46 10.97
N MET A 160 -1.41 12.10 9.83
CA MET A 160 -2.31 12.17 8.68
C MET A 160 -2.50 10.79 8.03
N GLY A 161 -1.43 10.04 7.83
CA GLY A 161 -1.48 8.68 7.29
C GLY A 161 -2.28 7.73 8.19
N ALA A 162 -2.09 7.81 9.50
CA ALA A 162 -2.85 7.04 10.48
C ALA A 162 -4.35 7.35 10.43
N ALA A 163 -4.71 8.63 10.24
CA ALA A 163 -6.11 9.05 10.08
C ALA A 163 -6.73 8.45 8.82
N LEU A 164 -6.03 8.52 7.69
CA LEU A 164 -6.50 7.88 6.44
C LEU A 164 -6.67 6.36 6.61
N VAL A 165 -5.73 5.70 7.28
CA VAL A 165 -5.82 4.25 7.59
C VAL A 165 -7.09 3.94 8.37
N ARG A 166 -7.38 4.69 9.45
CA ARG A 166 -8.59 4.47 10.25
C ARG A 166 -9.86 4.62 9.42
N GLY A 167 -9.98 5.74 8.70
CA GLY A 167 -11.17 6.01 7.89
C GLY A 167 -11.42 4.94 6.83
N VAL A 168 -10.39 4.53 6.10
CA VAL A 168 -10.49 3.46 5.09
C VAL A 168 -10.87 2.12 5.72
N GLN A 169 -10.23 1.74 6.83
CA GLN A 169 -10.47 0.44 7.47
C GLN A 169 -11.80 0.36 8.22
N ASP A 170 -12.36 1.48 8.65
CA ASP A 170 -13.72 1.53 9.20
C ASP A 170 -14.80 1.17 8.17
N GLU A 171 -14.47 1.24 6.89
CA GLU A 171 -15.32 0.82 5.78
C GLU A 171 -15.06 -0.63 5.33
N ASP A 172 -14.41 -1.45 6.17
CA ASP A 172 -14.01 -2.85 5.90
C ASP A 172 -13.10 -3.02 4.65
N ILE A 173 -12.28 -2.01 4.37
CA ILE A 173 -11.28 -2.04 3.28
C ILE A 173 -9.89 -2.13 3.91
N ILE A 174 -9.04 -3.01 3.40
CA ILE A 174 -7.65 -3.12 3.83
C ILE A 174 -6.90 -1.86 3.39
N ALA A 175 -6.35 -1.10 4.33
CA ALA A 175 -5.44 0.00 4.01
C ALA A 175 -4.02 -0.53 3.84
N CYS A 176 -3.39 -0.16 2.72
CA CYS A 176 -2.00 -0.49 2.41
C CYS A 176 -1.16 0.78 2.43
N ILE A 177 -0.23 0.85 3.39
CA ILE A 177 0.71 1.96 3.50
C ILE A 177 1.91 1.73 2.58
N LYS A 178 2.41 2.81 1.96
CA LYS A 178 3.47 2.72 0.94
C LYS A 178 4.39 3.94 0.93
N HIS A 179 5.59 3.78 0.40
CA HIS A 179 6.29 2.57 -0.02
C HIS A 179 7.37 2.26 1.01
N PHE A 180 7.35 1.12 1.61
CA PHE A 180 8.24 0.73 2.70
C PHE A 180 9.53 0.09 2.16
N ALA A 181 10.68 0.79 2.24
CA ALA A 181 10.88 2.13 2.73
C ALA A 181 11.84 2.90 1.82
N PHE A 182 12.01 4.19 2.10
CA PHE A 182 13.04 5.04 1.46
C PHE A 182 12.82 5.34 -0.03
N ASN A 183 11.62 5.19 -0.59
CA ASN A 183 11.34 5.60 -1.96
C ASN A 183 11.07 7.12 -2.01
N ASN A 184 12.14 7.90 -2.01
CA ASN A 184 12.13 9.36 -1.95
C ASN A 184 12.72 10.00 -3.20
N MET A 185 12.89 9.22 -4.27
CA MET A 185 13.39 9.65 -5.57
C MET A 185 12.85 8.71 -6.65
N GLU A 186 12.26 9.27 -7.70
CA GLU A 186 11.76 8.48 -8.83
C GLU A 186 12.84 8.20 -9.88
N ASN A 187 13.81 9.11 -10.02
CA ASN A 187 14.93 8.91 -10.94
C ASN A 187 15.75 7.68 -10.52
N ALA A 188 15.83 6.71 -11.41
CA ALA A 188 16.56 5.45 -11.17
C ALA A 188 16.05 4.65 -9.94
N ARG A 189 14.79 4.76 -9.55
CA ARG A 189 14.20 4.09 -8.36
C ARG A 189 14.41 2.58 -8.33
N PHE A 190 14.52 1.91 -9.49
CA PHE A 190 14.84 0.49 -9.59
C PHE A 190 16.34 0.16 -9.37
N LYS A 191 17.21 1.16 -9.35
CA LYS A 191 18.68 0.99 -9.31
C LYS A 191 19.31 1.65 -8.09
N CYS A 192 18.69 2.70 -7.54
CA CYS A 192 19.25 3.44 -6.41
C CYS A 192 19.32 2.58 -5.16
N SER A 193 20.31 2.84 -4.33
CA SER A 193 20.45 2.26 -3.00
C SER A 193 20.57 3.38 -1.99
N VAL A 194 19.63 3.40 -1.04
CA VAL A 194 19.66 4.37 0.05
C VAL A 194 20.51 3.85 1.19
N THR A 195 21.22 4.74 1.85
CA THR A 195 21.95 4.48 3.08
C THR A 195 21.73 5.65 4.05
N CYS A 196 21.58 5.35 5.30
CA CYS A 196 21.58 6.34 6.39
C CYS A 196 22.16 5.70 7.66
N ASP A 197 22.49 6.53 8.64
CA ASP A 197 22.84 6.05 9.98
C ASP A 197 21.60 5.59 10.74
N ALA A 198 21.80 4.79 11.80
CA ALA A 198 20.72 4.20 12.55
C ALA A 198 19.80 5.24 13.21
N ARG A 199 20.33 6.38 13.62
CA ARG A 199 19.53 7.45 14.22
C ARG A 199 18.59 8.08 13.20
N THR A 200 19.12 8.44 12.02
CA THR A 200 18.31 8.95 10.89
C THR A 200 17.25 7.94 10.49
N GLU A 201 17.59 6.66 10.41
CA GLU A 201 16.64 5.60 10.12
C GLU A 201 15.48 5.59 11.11
N GLN A 202 15.80 5.46 12.40
CA GLN A 202 14.82 5.20 13.45
C GLN A 202 14.04 6.45 13.89
N GLU A 203 14.66 7.63 13.84
CA GLU A 203 14.03 8.88 14.32
C GLU A 203 13.36 9.70 13.20
N VAL A 204 13.75 9.50 11.94
CA VAL A 204 13.28 10.33 10.82
C VAL A 204 12.59 9.54 9.72
N MET A 205 13.21 8.44 9.26
CA MET A 205 12.79 7.78 8.02
C MET A 205 11.73 6.71 8.19
N LEU A 206 11.56 6.15 9.38
CA LEU A 206 10.64 5.04 9.64
C LEU A 206 9.46 5.35 10.58
N PRO A 207 9.48 6.37 11.49
CA PRO A 207 8.45 6.54 12.51
C PRO A 207 7.02 6.66 11.96
N HIS A 208 6.83 7.38 10.88
CA HIS A 208 5.52 7.58 10.26
C HIS A 208 4.88 6.28 9.73
N PHE A 209 5.70 5.30 9.34
CA PHE A 209 5.19 3.95 9.05
C PHE A 209 4.69 3.26 10.32
N LYS A 210 5.46 3.37 11.40
CA LYS A 210 5.08 2.81 12.70
C LYS A 210 3.76 3.39 13.20
N ASP A 211 3.56 4.71 13.10
CA ASP A 211 2.32 5.37 13.50
C ASP A 211 1.10 4.81 12.73
N CYS A 212 1.25 4.58 11.44
CA CYS A 212 0.18 3.97 10.64
C CYS A 212 -0.08 2.50 11.01
N LEU A 213 0.96 1.74 11.38
CA LEU A 213 0.79 0.36 11.87
C LEU A 213 0.09 0.33 13.23
N ASP A 214 0.43 1.25 14.12
CA ASP A 214 -0.22 1.39 15.44
C ASP A 214 -1.69 1.84 15.30
N ALA A 215 -2.01 2.59 14.25
CA ALA A 215 -3.39 2.89 13.86
C ALA A 215 -4.13 1.67 13.26
N GLY A 216 -3.46 0.55 13.07
CA GLY A 216 -4.05 -0.70 12.64
C GLY A 216 -3.90 -1.04 11.16
N ALA A 217 -3.03 -0.36 10.39
CA ALA A 217 -2.82 -0.70 8.98
C ALA A 217 -2.60 -2.21 8.78
N ALA A 218 -3.35 -2.81 7.87
CA ALA A 218 -3.36 -4.26 7.69
C ALA A 218 -2.44 -4.74 6.55
N SER A 219 -1.91 -3.82 5.75
CA SER A 219 -0.99 -4.14 4.66
C SER A 219 0.08 -3.08 4.49
N VAL A 220 1.24 -3.52 4.01
CA VAL A 220 2.39 -2.68 3.65
C VAL A 220 2.81 -3.01 2.23
N MET A 221 3.10 -2.01 1.41
CA MET A 221 3.72 -2.19 0.10
C MET A 221 5.22 -1.91 0.20
N SER A 222 6.06 -2.89 -0.15
CA SER A 222 7.51 -2.69 -0.21
C SER A 222 7.89 -1.78 -1.38
N SER A 223 8.99 -1.04 -1.24
CA SER A 223 9.44 -0.10 -2.26
C SER A 223 10.37 -0.75 -3.29
N TYR A 224 10.52 -0.12 -4.46
CA TYR A 224 11.37 -0.58 -5.55
C TYR A 224 12.86 -0.48 -5.28
N ASN A 225 13.29 0.57 -4.55
CA ASN A 225 14.69 0.88 -4.32
C ASN A 225 15.38 -0.17 -3.44
N ARG A 226 16.69 -0.04 -3.37
CA ARG A 226 17.49 -0.79 -2.42
C ARG A 226 17.69 0.02 -1.14
N TYR A 227 17.78 -0.67 -0.03
CA TYR A 227 18.29 -0.15 1.22
C TYR A 227 19.51 -0.96 1.64
N GLN A 228 20.65 -0.26 1.85
CA GLN A 228 21.94 -0.88 2.15
C GLN A 228 22.33 -1.99 1.13
N GLY A 229 22.10 -1.74 -0.17
CA GLY A 229 22.43 -2.66 -1.25
C GLY A 229 21.40 -3.75 -1.56
N VAL A 230 20.41 -3.98 -0.68
CA VAL A 230 19.38 -5.02 -0.83
C VAL A 230 18.05 -4.40 -1.23
N HIS A 231 17.37 -4.92 -2.27
CA HIS A 231 16.04 -4.46 -2.66
C HIS A 231 15.05 -4.58 -1.50
N CYS A 232 14.26 -3.53 -1.25
CA CYS A 232 13.33 -3.49 -0.13
C CYS A 232 12.31 -4.63 -0.16
N GLY A 233 11.89 -5.09 -1.36
CA GLY A 233 10.95 -6.19 -1.52
C GLY A 233 11.46 -7.57 -1.04
N HIS A 234 12.75 -7.72 -0.75
CA HIS A 234 13.32 -8.93 -0.13
C HIS A 234 14.37 -8.61 0.95
N ASN A 235 14.35 -7.39 1.48
CA ASN A 235 15.25 -6.96 2.55
C ASN A 235 14.81 -7.55 3.88
N LYS A 236 15.52 -8.58 4.36
CA LYS A 236 15.19 -9.28 5.60
C LYS A 236 15.25 -8.34 6.82
N TYR A 237 16.17 -7.37 6.83
CA TYR A 237 16.25 -6.40 7.93
C TYR A 237 14.94 -5.60 8.02
N LEU A 238 14.51 -4.97 6.92
CA LEU A 238 13.28 -4.17 6.91
C LEU A 238 12.02 -5.02 7.13
N LEU A 239 11.88 -6.12 6.37
CA LEU A 239 10.61 -6.86 6.32
C LEU A 239 10.44 -7.86 7.46
N THR A 240 11.53 -8.35 8.04
CA THR A 240 11.46 -9.31 9.15
C THR A 240 11.85 -8.65 10.47
N GLN A 241 13.10 -8.15 10.60
CA GLN A 241 13.55 -7.63 11.88
C GLN A 241 12.75 -6.38 12.30
N VAL A 242 12.71 -5.33 11.47
CA VAL A 242 11.99 -4.10 11.81
C VAL A 242 10.48 -4.33 11.85
N LEU A 243 9.92 -4.81 10.73
CA LEU A 243 8.47 -4.83 10.56
C LEU A 243 7.78 -5.91 11.42
N LYS A 244 8.33 -7.14 11.45
CA LYS A 244 7.70 -8.26 12.15
C LYS A 244 8.18 -8.43 13.60
N ASP A 245 9.48 -8.39 13.81
CA ASP A 245 10.05 -8.74 15.11
C ASP A 245 10.02 -7.55 16.08
N GLU A 246 10.39 -6.33 15.61
CA GLU A 246 10.45 -5.15 16.48
C GLU A 246 9.09 -4.44 16.59
N TRP A 247 8.34 -4.33 15.47
CA TRP A 247 7.07 -3.61 15.42
C TRP A 247 5.83 -4.50 15.56
N ASP A 248 6.03 -5.82 15.67
CA ASP A 248 4.94 -6.81 15.83
C ASP A 248 3.82 -6.61 14.79
N PHE A 249 4.21 -6.40 13.52
CA PHE A 249 3.25 -6.25 12.43
C PHE A 249 2.60 -7.58 12.06
N ASP A 250 1.31 -7.70 12.29
CA ASP A 250 0.51 -8.91 12.09
C ASP A 250 -0.06 -9.05 10.66
N GLY A 251 -0.04 -7.96 9.86
CA GLY A 251 -0.55 -7.93 8.50
C GLY A 251 0.40 -8.57 7.47
N PHE A 252 0.13 -8.31 6.19
CA PHE A 252 0.95 -8.83 5.10
C PHE A 252 1.68 -7.72 4.34
N VAL A 253 2.78 -8.11 3.69
CA VAL A 253 3.55 -7.25 2.79
C VAL A 253 3.24 -7.67 1.36
N MET A 254 2.95 -6.69 0.51
CA MET A 254 2.89 -6.87 -0.94
C MET A 254 4.08 -6.18 -1.62
N SER A 255 4.49 -6.67 -2.77
CA SER A 255 5.44 -5.94 -3.62
C SER A 255 4.77 -4.76 -4.30
N ASP A 256 5.55 -3.75 -4.66
CA ASP A 256 5.14 -2.76 -5.66
C ASP A 256 5.08 -3.41 -7.06
N PHE A 257 4.36 -2.79 -8.01
CA PHE A 257 4.07 -3.30 -9.36
C PHE A 257 5.24 -3.25 -10.32
#